data_3d75d3ba0ab715da63c45f4d36d5b53b
#
_entry.id   3d75d3ba0ab715da63c45f4d36d5b53b
#
_cell.length_a   1.000
_cell.length_b   1.000
_cell.length_c   1.000
_cell.angle_alpha   90.00
_cell.angle_beta   90.00
_cell.angle_gamma   90.00
#
_symmetry.space_group_name_H-M   'P 1'
#
loop_
_entity.id
_entity.type
_entity.pdbx_description
1 polymer ?
#
loop_
_entity_poly.entity_id
_entity_poly.type
_entity_poly.pdbx_seq_one_letter_code
_entity_poly.pdbx_strand_id
1 'polypeptide(L)'
;MSHQSDLIATDIDAYLAQHEQKELLRFITCGSVDDGKSTLIGRLLYDSKMLYEDQLAQLESESKTHGTTGGAFDPALVTDGLKAEREQGITIDVAYRYFSTAKRKFIIADTPGHEQYTRNMATGASTADLAVILIDARYGVQTQTKRHSFIVSLLGIRHVVVTVNKMDLVDFSQERFDKICTDYRDFAARLELPDLHFIPISALNGDNVVDLSSNMPWYRGSSLMNFLESVYIGSDRNFEDFRFPVQYVSRPNLDFRGFCG
;
A
#
# COMPACT_ATOMS: atom_id res chain seq x y z
N MET A 1 4.00 19.44 -15.32
CA MET A 1 3.83 20.36 -14.17
C MET A 1 2.47 20.05 -13.57
N SER A 2 2.41 19.72 -12.30
CA SER A 2 1.17 19.25 -11.66
C SER A 2 0.22 20.42 -11.42
N HIS A 3 -1.08 20.22 -11.60
CA HIS A 3 -2.14 21.18 -11.22
C HIS A 3 -2.04 21.71 -9.78
N GLN A 4 -1.25 21.05 -8.91
CA GLN A 4 -0.97 21.51 -7.55
C GLN A 4 -0.07 22.75 -7.49
N SER A 5 0.87 22.92 -8.42
CA SER A 5 1.77 24.08 -8.44
C SER A 5 1.04 25.38 -8.77
N ASP A 6 0.00 25.31 -9.58
CA ASP A 6 -0.71 26.51 -10.04
C ASP A 6 -1.62 27.08 -8.93
N LEU A 7 -2.26 26.21 -8.14
CA LEU A 7 -3.07 26.64 -6.99
C LEU A 7 -2.21 27.20 -5.85
N ILE A 8 -1.06 26.56 -5.56
CA ILE A 8 -0.13 27.05 -4.54
C ILE A 8 0.41 28.45 -4.93
N ALA A 9 0.66 28.67 -6.22
CA ALA A 9 1.17 29.93 -6.73
C ALA A 9 0.10 31.05 -6.77
N THR A 10 -1.19 30.69 -6.86
CA THR A 10 -2.28 31.67 -7.05
C THR A 10 -3.09 31.95 -5.80
N ASP A 11 -3.36 30.93 -4.96
CA ASP A 11 -4.14 31.05 -3.73
C ASP A 11 -3.79 29.92 -2.75
N ILE A 12 -2.83 30.20 -1.87
CA ILE A 12 -2.34 29.25 -0.87
C ILE A 12 -3.39 28.89 0.18
N ASP A 13 -4.29 29.82 0.53
CA ASP A 13 -5.32 29.60 1.55
C ASP A 13 -6.41 28.64 1.00
N ALA A 14 -6.81 28.82 -0.25
CA ALA A 14 -7.72 27.89 -0.93
C ALA A 14 -7.08 26.49 -1.09
N TYR A 15 -5.79 26.41 -1.39
CA TYR A 15 -5.06 25.14 -1.43
C TYR A 15 -5.04 24.44 -0.08
N LEU A 16 -4.74 25.17 0.99
CA LEU A 16 -4.69 24.62 2.36
C LEU A 16 -6.07 24.15 2.80
N ALA A 17 -7.13 24.95 2.59
CA ALA A 17 -8.52 24.59 2.92
C ALA A 17 -8.96 23.31 2.17
N GLN A 18 -8.67 23.20 0.87
CA GLN A 18 -8.95 22.00 0.10
C GLN A 18 -8.14 20.79 0.61
N HIS A 19 -6.90 21.02 1.03
CA HIS A 19 -6.02 19.97 1.53
C HIS A 19 -6.46 19.45 2.90
N GLU A 20 -6.95 20.31 3.78
CA GLU A 20 -7.47 19.94 5.09
C GLU A 20 -8.70 19.03 5.01
N GLN A 21 -9.59 19.26 4.03
CA GLN A 21 -10.83 18.51 3.86
C GLN A 21 -10.64 17.13 3.21
N LYS A 22 -9.45 16.81 2.65
CA LYS A 22 -9.20 15.51 2.04
C LYS A 22 -9.21 14.40 3.10
N GLU A 23 -9.96 13.35 2.84
CA GLU A 23 -9.92 12.15 3.65
C GLU A 23 -8.52 11.52 3.66
N LEU A 24 -8.18 10.87 4.77
CA LEU A 24 -6.94 10.12 4.93
C LEU A 24 -7.21 8.62 4.87
N LEU A 25 -6.54 7.92 3.97
CA LEU A 25 -6.51 6.46 3.92
C LEU A 25 -5.14 5.95 4.38
N ARG A 26 -5.14 5.10 5.40
CA ARG A 26 -3.96 4.35 5.82
C ARG A 26 -4.05 2.95 5.24
N PHE A 27 -3.05 2.54 4.49
CA PHE A 27 -3.03 1.17 3.98
C PHE A 27 -1.67 0.53 4.13
N ILE A 28 -1.68 -0.79 4.21
CA ILE A 28 -0.46 -1.61 4.26
C ILE A 28 -0.29 -2.36 2.95
N THR A 29 0.97 -2.63 2.61
CA THR A 29 1.32 -3.64 1.61
C THR A 29 1.82 -4.88 2.32
N CYS A 30 1.26 -6.04 2.00
CA CYS A 30 1.66 -7.32 2.56
C CYS A 30 1.63 -8.42 1.49
N GLY A 31 2.35 -9.51 1.75
CA GLY A 31 2.57 -10.58 0.79
C GLY A 31 3.89 -11.28 1.09
N SER A 32 4.25 -12.27 0.30
CA SER A 32 5.51 -13.01 0.45
C SER A 32 6.72 -12.17 0.06
N VAL A 33 7.89 -12.67 0.35
CA VAL A 33 9.15 -12.10 -0.19
C VAL A 33 9.07 -12.18 -1.72
N ASP A 34 9.59 -11.19 -2.39
CA ASP A 34 9.61 -11.07 -3.86
C ASP A 34 8.25 -10.95 -4.56
N ASP A 35 7.14 -10.79 -3.82
CA ASP A 35 5.83 -10.49 -4.45
C ASP A 35 5.77 -9.08 -5.08
N GLY A 36 6.78 -8.23 -4.84
CA GLY A 36 6.93 -6.90 -5.45
C GLY A 36 6.29 -5.76 -4.66
N LYS A 37 6.24 -5.84 -3.31
CA LYS A 37 5.69 -4.81 -2.43
C LYS A 37 6.37 -3.45 -2.61
N SER A 38 7.70 -3.41 -2.42
CA SER A 38 8.48 -2.18 -2.57
C SER A 38 8.41 -1.64 -4.00
N THR A 39 8.41 -2.52 -5.00
CA THR A 39 8.22 -2.14 -6.42
C THR A 39 6.86 -1.46 -6.63
N LEU A 40 5.79 -2.01 -6.05
CA LEU A 40 4.44 -1.42 -6.15
C LEU A 40 4.38 -0.03 -5.50
N ILE A 41 4.94 0.12 -4.29
CA ILE A 41 4.97 1.40 -3.59
C ILE A 41 5.76 2.43 -4.40
N GLY A 42 6.95 2.07 -4.86
CA GLY A 42 7.79 2.94 -5.69
C GLY A 42 7.07 3.35 -6.98
N ARG A 43 6.35 2.42 -7.64
CA ARG A 43 5.55 2.70 -8.82
C ARG A 43 4.39 3.65 -8.52
N LEU A 44 3.65 3.44 -7.43
CA LEU A 44 2.59 4.35 -7.01
C LEU A 44 3.11 5.77 -6.79
N LEU A 45 4.25 5.92 -6.11
CA LEU A 45 4.85 7.23 -5.84
C LEU A 45 5.37 7.90 -7.12
N TYR A 46 6.00 7.12 -8.01
CA TYR A 46 6.54 7.61 -9.28
C TYR A 46 5.43 8.07 -10.23
N ASP A 47 4.46 7.21 -10.53
CA ASP A 47 3.39 7.50 -11.50
C ASP A 47 2.42 8.57 -10.98
N SER A 48 2.25 8.68 -9.65
CA SER A 48 1.49 9.77 -9.02
C SER A 48 2.23 11.12 -9.05
N LYS A 49 3.46 11.19 -9.59
CA LYS A 49 4.30 12.39 -9.68
C LYS A 49 4.55 13.04 -8.32
N MET A 50 4.71 12.22 -7.28
CA MET A 50 4.94 12.65 -5.90
C MET A 50 6.42 12.70 -5.51
N LEU A 51 7.30 12.29 -6.40
CA LEU A 51 8.75 12.40 -6.22
C LEU A 51 9.22 13.77 -6.72
N TYR A 52 10.08 14.41 -5.95
CA TYR A 52 10.73 15.65 -6.37
C TYR A 52 11.76 15.40 -7.46
N GLU A 53 12.00 16.40 -8.31
CA GLU A 53 12.93 16.28 -9.44
C GLU A 53 14.33 15.82 -9.02
N ASP A 54 14.82 16.31 -7.88
CA ASP A 54 16.10 15.91 -7.29
C ASP A 54 16.14 14.44 -6.92
N GLN A 55 15.04 13.93 -6.33
CA GLN A 55 14.90 12.50 -5.98
C GLN A 55 14.82 11.63 -7.23
N LEU A 56 14.12 12.08 -8.25
CA LEU A 56 14.04 11.37 -9.54
C LEU A 56 15.41 11.24 -10.19
N ALA A 57 16.18 12.33 -10.26
CA ALA A 57 17.52 12.32 -10.84
C ALA A 57 18.48 11.40 -10.07
N GLN A 58 18.39 11.38 -8.75
CA GLN A 58 19.16 10.47 -7.90
C GLN A 58 18.77 9.01 -8.15
N LEU A 59 17.48 8.69 -8.16
CA LEU A 59 16.96 7.34 -8.38
C LEU A 59 17.31 6.81 -9.78
N GLU A 60 17.27 7.64 -10.80
CA GLU A 60 17.71 7.25 -12.14
C GLU A 60 19.21 6.92 -12.20
N SER A 61 20.02 7.67 -11.46
CA SER A 61 21.46 7.39 -11.32
C SER A 61 21.72 6.10 -10.55
N GLU A 62 21.00 5.89 -9.42
CA GLU A 62 21.11 4.69 -8.60
C GLU A 62 20.58 3.45 -9.31
N SER A 63 19.51 3.56 -10.12
CA SER A 63 18.96 2.46 -10.92
C SER A 63 19.98 1.90 -11.92
N LYS A 64 20.88 2.76 -12.46
CA LYS A 64 21.94 2.34 -13.37
C LYS A 64 23.07 1.57 -12.67
N THR A 65 23.31 1.85 -11.39
CA THR A 65 24.43 1.30 -10.63
C THR A 65 24.04 0.12 -9.75
N HIS A 66 22.84 0.16 -9.18
CA HIS A 66 22.35 -0.81 -8.19
C HIS A 66 20.98 -1.43 -8.53
N GLY A 67 20.32 -0.98 -9.61
CA GLY A 67 19.01 -1.48 -10.00
C GLY A 67 19.02 -2.94 -10.44
N THR A 68 17.96 -3.66 -10.14
CA THR A 68 17.72 -5.05 -10.54
C THR A 68 17.12 -5.19 -11.94
N THR A 69 16.77 -4.06 -12.58
CA THR A 69 16.03 -3.98 -13.85
C THR A 69 16.90 -3.84 -15.09
N GLY A 70 18.21 -4.07 -14.99
CA GLY A 70 19.12 -4.01 -16.14
C GLY A 70 19.36 -2.59 -16.69
N GLY A 71 19.29 -1.57 -15.83
CA GLY A 71 19.54 -0.15 -16.19
C GLY A 71 18.29 0.65 -16.50
N ALA A 72 17.09 0.05 -16.50
CA ALA A 72 15.82 0.75 -16.48
C ALA A 72 15.53 1.27 -15.05
N PHE A 73 14.62 2.22 -14.93
CA PHE A 73 14.17 2.74 -13.64
C PHE A 73 13.68 1.60 -12.74
N ASP A 74 14.26 1.49 -11.53
CA ASP A 74 13.86 0.51 -10.54
C ASP A 74 13.02 1.16 -9.43
N PRO A 75 11.69 0.95 -9.44
CA PRO A 75 10.81 1.55 -8.45
C PRO A 75 11.11 1.12 -7.02
N ALA A 76 11.70 -0.06 -6.80
CA ALA A 76 12.00 -0.58 -5.46
C ALA A 76 12.99 0.32 -4.71
N LEU A 77 13.92 0.97 -5.40
CA LEU A 77 14.91 1.87 -4.79
C LEU A 77 14.28 3.11 -4.13
N VAL A 78 13.03 3.46 -4.49
CA VAL A 78 12.29 4.57 -3.86
C VAL A 78 12.02 4.30 -2.38
N THR A 79 11.88 3.03 -2.01
CA THR A 79 11.44 2.60 -0.67
C THR A 79 12.58 2.19 0.25
N ASP A 80 13.73 1.83 -0.28
CA ASP A 80 14.86 1.32 0.50
C ASP A 80 15.46 2.40 1.43
N GLY A 81 15.11 2.34 2.71
CA GLY A 81 15.48 3.34 3.72
C GLY A 81 16.74 3.00 4.52
N LEU A 82 16.88 1.75 4.95
CA LEU A 82 17.97 1.30 5.81
C LEU A 82 19.13 0.70 4.99
N LYS A 83 20.37 0.96 5.40
CA LYS A 83 21.53 0.37 4.76
C LYS A 83 21.46 -1.16 4.76
N ALA A 84 20.99 -1.77 5.86
CA ALA A 84 20.82 -3.22 5.98
C ALA A 84 19.75 -3.77 5.03
N GLU A 85 18.71 -3.02 4.74
CA GLU A 85 17.66 -3.39 3.78
C GLU A 85 18.21 -3.38 2.35
N ARG A 86 18.99 -2.35 2.01
CA ARG A 86 19.67 -2.27 0.70
C ARG A 86 20.68 -3.40 0.48
N GLU A 87 21.47 -3.75 1.51
CA GLU A 87 22.46 -4.82 1.44
C GLU A 87 21.83 -6.21 1.32
N GLN A 88 20.66 -6.41 1.93
CA GLN A 88 19.97 -7.71 1.93
C GLN A 88 18.83 -7.80 0.89
N GLY A 89 18.40 -6.67 0.32
CA GLY A 89 17.29 -6.60 -0.63
C GLY A 89 15.94 -6.99 -0.02
N ILE A 90 15.77 -6.80 1.31
CA ILE A 90 14.53 -7.12 2.02
C ILE A 90 14.11 -5.99 2.95
N THR A 91 12.81 -5.78 3.11
CA THR A 91 12.25 -4.90 4.14
C THR A 91 12.35 -5.59 5.50
N ILE A 92 12.92 -4.91 6.49
CA ILE A 92 13.13 -5.42 7.86
C ILE A 92 12.14 -4.79 8.82
N ASP A 93 12.02 -3.47 8.79
CA ASP A 93 11.13 -2.70 9.66
C ASP A 93 9.98 -2.07 8.87
N VAL A 94 9.00 -1.50 9.57
CA VAL A 94 7.87 -0.81 8.92
C VAL A 94 8.33 0.58 8.46
N ALA A 95 8.29 0.82 7.17
CA ALA A 95 8.54 2.13 6.59
C ALA A 95 7.23 2.82 6.24
N TYR A 96 7.02 4.04 6.75
CA TYR A 96 5.85 4.84 6.42
C TYR A 96 6.17 5.84 5.31
N ARG A 97 5.32 5.85 4.27
CA ARG A 97 5.38 6.80 3.17
C ARG A 97 4.09 7.59 3.07
N TYR A 98 4.22 8.85 2.74
CA TYR A 98 3.11 9.80 2.68
C TYR A 98 3.00 10.36 1.28
N PHE A 99 1.80 10.34 0.74
CA PHE A 99 1.52 11.04 -0.51
C PHE A 99 0.07 11.51 -0.56
N SER A 100 -0.26 12.36 -1.52
CA SER A 100 -1.60 12.92 -1.66
C SER A 100 -1.92 13.11 -3.13
N THR A 101 -3.09 12.66 -3.54
CA THR A 101 -3.66 12.99 -4.84
C THR A 101 -4.59 14.21 -4.74
N ALA A 102 -5.20 14.59 -5.84
CA ALA A 102 -6.23 15.63 -5.81
C ALA A 102 -7.41 15.27 -4.91
N LYS A 103 -7.72 13.96 -4.77
CA LYS A 103 -8.91 13.46 -4.09
C LYS A 103 -8.65 13.08 -2.63
N ARG A 104 -7.51 12.45 -2.31
CA ARG A 104 -7.27 11.81 -1.01
C ARG A 104 -5.83 11.91 -0.57
N LYS A 105 -5.60 11.87 0.76
CA LYS A 105 -4.28 11.70 1.39
C LYS A 105 -4.05 10.23 1.70
N PHE A 106 -2.81 9.79 1.62
CA PHE A 106 -2.43 8.40 1.85
C PHE A 106 -1.25 8.28 2.81
N ILE A 107 -1.33 7.29 3.68
CA ILE A 107 -0.19 6.78 4.43
C ILE A 107 -0.02 5.32 4.04
N ILE A 108 1.13 4.99 3.46
CA ILE A 108 1.51 3.62 3.15
C ILE A 108 2.40 3.10 4.26
N ALA A 109 2.09 1.96 4.84
CA ALA A 109 3.02 1.19 5.65
C ALA A 109 3.59 0.07 4.77
N ASP A 110 4.86 0.21 4.38
CA ASP A 110 5.60 -0.89 3.76
C ASP A 110 5.97 -1.90 4.84
N THR A 111 5.58 -3.15 4.65
CA THR A 111 5.76 -4.19 5.65
C THR A 111 6.61 -5.33 5.14
N PRO A 112 7.45 -5.92 6.03
CA PRO A 112 8.32 -7.03 5.63
C PRO A 112 7.52 -8.26 5.19
N GLY A 113 7.99 -8.93 4.14
CA GLY A 113 7.42 -10.17 3.63
C GLY A 113 7.95 -11.42 4.33
N HIS A 114 9.12 -11.32 4.99
CA HIS A 114 9.80 -12.45 5.61
C HIS A 114 9.13 -12.89 6.92
N GLU A 115 9.01 -14.18 7.14
CA GLU A 115 8.28 -14.73 8.29
C GLU A 115 8.85 -14.31 9.65
N GLN A 116 10.17 -14.09 9.76
CA GLN A 116 10.84 -13.62 10.97
C GLN A 116 10.38 -12.23 11.41
N TYR A 117 9.93 -11.41 10.47
CA TYR A 117 9.48 -10.04 10.71
C TYR A 117 7.96 -9.88 10.76
N THR A 118 7.22 -10.97 10.93
CA THR A 118 5.74 -10.94 11.00
C THR A 118 5.21 -10.00 12.10
N ARG A 119 5.97 -9.82 13.21
CA ARG A 119 5.63 -8.84 14.26
C ARG A 119 5.60 -7.42 13.72
N ASN A 120 6.58 -7.03 12.92
CA ASN A 120 6.66 -5.70 12.33
C ASN A 120 5.50 -5.49 11.34
N MET A 121 5.17 -6.51 10.54
CA MET A 121 3.97 -6.49 9.69
C MET A 121 2.70 -6.25 10.50
N ALA A 122 2.49 -6.94 11.62
CA ALA A 122 1.33 -6.74 12.47
C ALA A 122 1.30 -5.33 13.09
N THR A 123 2.45 -4.75 13.43
CA THR A 123 2.57 -3.37 13.91
C THR A 123 2.11 -2.36 12.85
N GLY A 124 2.58 -2.50 11.61
CA GLY A 124 2.12 -1.66 10.50
C GLY A 124 0.62 -1.80 10.22
N ALA A 125 0.12 -3.04 10.30
CA ALA A 125 -1.28 -3.36 10.06
C ALA A 125 -2.23 -2.77 11.11
N SER A 126 -1.80 -2.63 12.37
CA SER A 126 -2.66 -2.23 13.49
C SER A 126 -3.31 -0.85 13.35
N THR A 127 -2.78 0.00 12.49
CA THR A 127 -3.30 1.34 12.24
C THR A 127 -3.88 1.53 10.84
N ALA A 128 -3.91 0.46 10.05
CA ALA A 128 -4.35 0.52 8.66
C ALA A 128 -5.88 0.39 8.54
N ASP A 129 -6.44 1.15 7.61
CA ASP A 129 -7.86 1.09 7.23
C ASP A 129 -8.07 0.05 6.11
N LEU A 130 -7.01 -0.24 5.32
CA LEU A 130 -7.06 -1.13 4.16
C LEU A 130 -5.76 -1.94 4.04
N ALA A 131 -5.87 -3.17 3.54
CA ALA A 131 -4.72 -4.01 3.21
C ALA A 131 -4.64 -4.30 1.71
N VAL A 132 -3.47 -4.04 1.12
CA VAL A 132 -3.10 -4.47 -0.23
C VAL A 132 -2.25 -5.72 -0.10
N ILE A 133 -2.81 -6.87 -0.48
CA ILE A 133 -2.15 -8.17 -0.41
C ILE A 133 -1.63 -8.52 -1.81
N LEU A 134 -0.30 -8.58 -1.94
CA LEU A 134 0.33 -8.94 -3.20
C LEU A 134 0.48 -10.46 -3.34
N ILE A 135 0.26 -10.95 -4.55
CA ILE A 135 0.46 -12.35 -4.93
C ILE A 135 1.21 -12.37 -6.26
N ASP A 136 2.35 -13.01 -6.30
CA ASP A 136 3.08 -13.24 -7.56
C ASP A 136 2.27 -14.22 -8.46
N ALA A 137 1.91 -13.77 -9.65
CA ALA A 137 1.11 -14.53 -10.59
C ALA A 137 1.73 -15.89 -10.98
N ARG A 138 3.05 -16.02 -10.91
CA ARG A 138 3.76 -17.28 -11.21
C ARG A 138 3.50 -18.35 -10.16
N TYR A 139 3.47 -17.96 -8.89
CA TYR A 139 3.40 -18.92 -7.77
C TYR A 139 2.00 -19.05 -7.18
N GLY A 140 1.16 -18.00 -7.23
CA GLY A 140 -0.18 -17.99 -6.65
C GLY A 140 -0.18 -17.86 -5.13
N VAL A 141 -1.22 -18.37 -4.47
CA VAL A 141 -1.45 -18.18 -3.02
C VAL A 141 -0.47 -18.99 -2.19
N GLN A 142 0.51 -18.33 -1.58
CA GLN A 142 1.55 -18.94 -0.77
C GLN A 142 1.19 -18.98 0.72
N THR A 143 1.96 -19.74 1.51
CA THR A 143 1.80 -19.84 2.97
C THR A 143 1.90 -18.48 3.65
N GLN A 144 2.84 -17.63 3.22
CA GLN A 144 3.01 -16.32 3.80
C GLN A 144 1.86 -15.36 3.45
N THR A 145 1.33 -15.46 2.24
CA THR A 145 0.10 -14.75 1.84
C THR A 145 -1.06 -15.10 2.76
N LYS A 146 -1.26 -16.40 3.04
CA LYS A 146 -2.30 -16.87 3.96
C LYS A 146 -2.10 -16.36 5.39
N ARG A 147 -0.85 -16.36 5.88
CA ARG A 147 -0.51 -15.86 7.22
C ARG A 147 -0.81 -14.37 7.35
N HIS A 148 -0.41 -13.56 6.36
CA HIS A 148 -0.68 -12.13 6.37
C HIS A 148 -2.19 -11.83 6.29
N SER A 149 -2.93 -12.54 5.45
CA SER A 149 -4.39 -12.42 5.36
C SER A 149 -5.08 -12.75 6.68
N PHE A 150 -4.60 -13.77 7.39
CA PHE A 150 -5.12 -14.13 8.71
C PHE A 150 -4.88 -13.02 9.74
N ILE A 151 -3.68 -12.42 9.75
CA ILE A 151 -3.36 -11.30 10.64
C ILE A 151 -4.23 -10.08 10.31
N VAL A 152 -4.40 -9.75 9.04
CA VAL A 152 -5.28 -8.67 8.55
C VAL A 152 -6.72 -8.87 9.06
N SER A 153 -7.25 -10.09 8.94
CA SER A 153 -8.58 -10.45 9.46
C SER A 153 -8.66 -10.31 10.99
N LEU A 154 -7.66 -10.81 11.74
CA LEU A 154 -7.62 -10.70 13.21
C LEU A 154 -7.57 -9.25 13.70
N LEU A 155 -6.91 -8.37 12.95
CA LEU A 155 -6.83 -6.94 13.28
C LEU A 155 -8.09 -6.16 12.88
N GLY A 156 -9.07 -6.83 12.26
CA GLY A 156 -10.35 -6.24 11.89
C GLY A 156 -10.28 -5.30 10.68
N ILE A 157 -9.25 -5.40 9.84
CA ILE A 157 -9.17 -4.63 8.59
C ILE A 157 -10.21 -5.19 7.62
N ARG A 158 -11.22 -4.39 7.31
CA ARG A 158 -12.38 -4.82 6.53
C ARG A 158 -12.16 -4.76 5.03
N HIS A 159 -11.39 -3.78 4.56
CA HIS A 159 -11.11 -3.54 3.15
C HIS A 159 -9.82 -4.24 2.73
N VAL A 160 -9.93 -5.22 1.85
CA VAL A 160 -8.80 -5.99 1.36
C VAL A 160 -8.78 -5.97 -0.17
N VAL A 161 -7.66 -5.54 -0.71
CA VAL A 161 -7.37 -5.61 -2.14
C VAL A 161 -6.27 -6.64 -2.35
N VAL A 162 -6.58 -7.69 -3.07
CA VAL A 162 -5.60 -8.68 -3.54
C VAL A 162 -5.11 -8.25 -4.90
N THR A 163 -3.86 -7.84 -4.98
CA THR A 163 -3.19 -7.51 -6.24
C THR A 163 -2.43 -8.72 -6.75
N VAL A 164 -2.88 -9.27 -7.88
CA VAL A 164 -2.15 -10.35 -8.58
C VAL A 164 -1.09 -9.68 -9.43
N ASN A 165 0.14 -9.66 -8.90
CA ASN A 165 1.27 -8.93 -9.47
C ASN A 165 2.10 -9.79 -10.41
N LYS A 166 2.93 -9.14 -11.22
CA LYS A 166 3.80 -9.75 -12.24
C LYS A 166 3.02 -10.47 -13.32
N MET A 167 1.88 -9.89 -13.71
CA MET A 167 1.06 -10.42 -14.80
C MET A 167 1.82 -10.45 -16.14
N ASP A 168 2.80 -9.57 -16.31
CA ASP A 168 3.74 -9.55 -17.43
C ASP A 168 4.55 -10.85 -17.58
N LEU A 169 4.85 -11.54 -16.47
CA LEU A 169 5.60 -12.81 -16.47
C LEU A 169 4.72 -14.06 -16.73
N VAL A 170 3.43 -13.86 -16.90
CA VAL A 170 2.45 -14.92 -17.24
C VAL A 170 1.60 -14.50 -18.45
N ASP A 171 2.17 -13.68 -19.35
CA ASP A 171 1.56 -13.22 -20.60
C ASP A 171 0.17 -12.57 -20.38
N PHE A 172 -0.02 -11.88 -19.25
CA PHE A 172 -1.28 -11.22 -18.86
C PHE A 172 -2.50 -12.16 -18.90
N SER A 173 -2.29 -13.45 -18.60
CA SER A 173 -3.28 -14.52 -18.71
C SER A 173 -4.47 -14.31 -17.76
N GLN A 174 -5.68 -14.20 -18.34
CA GLN A 174 -6.94 -14.17 -17.59
C GLN A 174 -7.16 -15.45 -16.80
N GLU A 175 -6.91 -16.62 -17.42
CA GLU A 175 -7.09 -17.93 -16.77
C GLU A 175 -6.24 -18.04 -15.50
N ARG A 176 -4.99 -17.55 -15.56
CA ARG A 176 -4.10 -17.56 -14.40
C ARG A 176 -4.61 -16.65 -13.29
N PHE A 177 -5.10 -15.47 -13.64
CA PHE A 177 -5.72 -14.54 -12.70
C PHE A 177 -6.96 -15.15 -12.03
N ASP A 178 -7.90 -15.69 -12.82
CA ASP A 178 -9.14 -16.27 -12.33
C ASP A 178 -8.89 -17.46 -11.40
N LYS A 179 -7.88 -18.28 -11.71
CA LYS A 179 -7.45 -19.37 -10.84
C LYS A 179 -6.98 -18.86 -9.49
N ILE A 180 -6.11 -17.86 -9.47
CA ILE A 180 -5.59 -17.28 -8.21
C ILE A 180 -6.72 -16.65 -7.39
N CYS A 181 -7.65 -15.96 -8.05
CA CYS A 181 -8.83 -15.41 -7.40
C CYS A 181 -9.69 -16.50 -6.72
N THR A 182 -9.87 -17.62 -7.39
CA THR A 182 -10.64 -18.76 -6.85
C THR A 182 -9.90 -19.38 -5.67
N ASP A 183 -8.62 -19.70 -5.82
CA ASP A 183 -7.78 -20.29 -4.76
C ASP A 183 -7.74 -19.39 -3.51
N TYR A 184 -7.69 -18.07 -3.71
CA TYR A 184 -7.71 -17.13 -2.60
C TYR A 184 -9.08 -17.02 -1.94
N ARG A 185 -10.17 -16.98 -2.69
CA ARG A 185 -11.55 -16.95 -2.15
C ARG A 185 -11.86 -18.19 -1.33
N ASP A 186 -11.44 -19.36 -1.80
CA ASP A 186 -11.64 -20.64 -1.07
C ASP A 186 -10.91 -20.63 0.28
N PHE A 187 -9.72 -20.04 0.33
CA PHE A 187 -8.99 -19.83 1.57
C PHE A 187 -9.69 -18.77 2.43
N ALA A 188 -10.03 -17.61 1.86
CA ALA A 188 -10.60 -16.46 2.57
C ALA A 188 -12.02 -16.71 3.09
N ALA A 189 -12.74 -17.71 2.59
CA ALA A 189 -14.07 -18.09 3.07
C ALA A 189 -14.11 -18.42 4.58
N ARG A 190 -12.95 -18.66 5.21
CA ARG A 190 -12.81 -18.90 6.66
C ARG A 190 -12.38 -17.67 7.44
N LEU A 191 -12.20 -16.55 6.76
CA LEU A 191 -11.75 -15.29 7.33
C LEU A 191 -12.89 -14.26 7.29
N GLU A 192 -12.88 -13.35 8.24
CA GLU A 192 -13.82 -12.22 8.25
C GLU A 192 -13.27 -11.06 7.38
N LEU A 193 -13.39 -11.22 6.06
CA LEU A 193 -12.99 -10.23 5.05
C LEU A 193 -14.21 -9.82 4.22
N PRO A 194 -15.06 -8.91 4.72
CA PRO A 194 -16.34 -8.57 4.11
C PRO A 194 -16.21 -7.83 2.77
N ASP A 195 -15.13 -7.08 2.58
CA ASP A 195 -14.88 -6.29 1.37
C ASP A 195 -13.56 -6.73 0.72
N LEU A 196 -13.67 -7.66 -0.24
CA LEU A 196 -12.55 -8.32 -0.90
C LEU A 196 -12.56 -8.05 -2.40
N HIS A 197 -11.53 -7.35 -2.87
CA HIS A 197 -11.34 -7.01 -4.28
C HIS A 197 -10.09 -7.67 -4.87
N PHE A 198 -10.09 -7.86 -6.21
CA PHE A 198 -8.97 -8.45 -6.94
C PHE A 198 -8.60 -7.56 -8.12
N ILE A 199 -7.32 -7.21 -8.23
CA ILE A 199 -6.79 -6.38 -9.31
C ILE A 199 -5.56 -7.06 -9.90
N PRO A 200 -5.54 -7.40 -11.22
CA PRO A 200 -4.34 -7.88 -11.88
C PRO A 200 -3.43 -6.70 -12.21
N ILE A 201 -2.16 -6.77 -11.82
CA ILE A 201 -1.19 -5.68 -12.03
C ILE A 201 0.15 -6.19 -12.56
N SER A 202 0.90 -5.29 -13.18
CA SER A 202 2.36 -5.38 -13.24
C SER A 202 2.95 -4.13 -12.58
N ALA A 203 3.43 -4.29 -11.35
CA ALA A 203 4.02 -3.18 -10.60
C ALA A 203 5.27 -2.63 -11.29
N LEU A 204 6.04 -3.48 -11.97
CA LEU A 204 7.23 -3.07 -12.70
C LEU A 204 6.90 -2.20 -13.91
N ASN A 205 5.90 -2.59 -14.69
CA ASN A 205 5.51 -1.89 -15.92
C ASN A 205 4.47 -0.79 -15.68
N GLY A 206 3.78 -0.80 -14.53
CA GLY A 206 2.71 0.14 -14.19
C GLY A 206 1.32 -0.28 -14.66
N ASP A 207 1.16 -1.50 -15.20
CA ASP A 207 -0.13 -1.99 -15.69
C ASP A 207 -1.16 -2.09 -14.56
N ASN A 208 -2.30 -1.42 -14.71
CA ASN A 208 -3.40 -1.30 -13.73
C ASN A 208 -2.99 -0.75 -12.35
N VAL A 209 -1.86 -0.08 -12.24
CA VAL A 209 -1.43 0.55 -10.98
C VAL A 209 -2.09 1.92 -10.83
N VAL A 210 -1.79 2.87 -11.68
CA VAL A 210 -2.43 4.20 -11.70
C VAL A 210 -3.48 4.25 -12.80
N ASP A 211 -3.12 3.89 -14.02
CA ASP A 211 -3.99 3.83 -15.18
C ASP A 211 -4.34 2.39 -15.56
N LEU A 212 -5.47 2.22 -16.26
CA LEU A 212 -5.86 0.94 -16.80
C LEU A 212 -4.94 0.53 -17.96
N SER A 213 -4.53 -0.74 -17.95
CA SER A 213 -3.64 -1.30 -18.96
C SER A 213 -4.40 -1.76 -20.20
N SER A 214 -3.81 -1.51 -21.36
CA SER A 214 -4.25 -2.11 -22.63
C SER A 214 -3.86 -3.57 -22.79
N ASN A 215 -2.90 -4.08 -21.98
CA ASN A 215 -2.43 -5.46 -22.03
C ASN A 215 -3.43 -6.46 -21.43
N MET A 216 -4.38 -5.97 -20.62
CA MET A 216 -5.40 -6.76 -19.95
C MET A 216 -6.83 -6.30 -20.34
N PRO A 217 -7.22 -6.35 -21.63
CA PRO A 217 -8.52 -5.86 -22.10
C PRO A 217 -9.71 -6.64 -21.54
N TRP A 218 -9.47 -7.82 -20.98
CA TRP A 218 -10.46 -8.66 -20.32
C TRP A 218 -10.80 -8.17 -18.90
N TYR A 219 -9.91 -7.40 -18.26
CA TYR A 219 -10.18 -6.84 -16.96
C TYR A 219 -11.09 -5.60 -17.06
N ARG A 220 -12.21 -5.62 -16.33
CA ARG A 220 -13.24 -4.56 -16.35
C ARG A 220 -13.34 -3.75 -15.06
N GLY A 221 -12.44 -4.02 -14.11
CA GLY A 221 -12.38 -3.29 -12.84
C GLY A 221 -11.66 -1.95 -12.95
N SER A 222 -11.40 -1.35 -11.80
CA SER A 222 -10.61 -0.11 -11.69
C SER A 222 -9.12 -0.40 -11.54
N SER A 223 -8.28 0.60 -11.82
CA SER A 223 -6.88 0.56 -11.43
C SER A 223 -6.75 0.60 -9.89
N LEU A 224 -5.60 0.19 -9.37
CA LEU A 224 -5.35 0.19 -7.93
C LEU A 224 -5.49 1.61 -7.34
N MET A 225 -4.90 2.62 -7.99
CA MET A 225 -5.00 4.00 -7.52
C MET A 225 -6.45 4.48 -7.49
N ASN A 226 -7.22 4.21 -8.54
CA ASN A 226 -8.63 4.61 -8.59
C ASN A 226 -9.44 3.92 -7.47
N PHE A 227 -9.17 2.64 -7.19
CA PHE A 227 -9.77 1.93 -6.06
C PHE A 227 -9.42 2.59 -4.72
N LEU A 228 -8.13 2.87 -4.47
CA LEU A 228 -7.65 3.51 -3.24
C LEU A 228 -8.25 4.92 -3.04
N GLU A 229 -8.47 5.66 -4.12
CA GLU A 229 -9.11 6.98 -4.08
C GLU A 229 -10.60 6.93 -3.79
N SER A 230 -11.29 5.84 -4.16
CA SER A 230 -12.76 5.74 -4.14
C SER A 230 -13.32 4.86 -3.02
N VAL A 231 -12.50 3.98 -2.42
CA VAL A 231 -12.97 3.11 -1.33
C VAL A 231 -13.49 3.93 -0.15
N TYR A 232 -14.69 3.61 0.32
CA TYR A 232 -15.33 4.31 1.43
C TYR A 232 -15.07 3.60 2.75
N ILE A 233 -14.31 4.25 3.65
CA ILE A 233 -13.91 3.73 4.96
C ILE A 233 -14.73 4.33 6.12
N GLY A 234 -15.62 5.27 5.85
CA GLY A 234 -16.36 6.00 6.88
C GLY A 234 -17.35 5.14 7.68
N SER A 235 -17.88 4.07 7.08
CA SER A 235 -18.81 3.15 7.75
C SER A 235 -18.15 2.21 8.77
N ASP A 236 -16.82 2.15 8.78
CA ASP A 236 -16.08 1.21 9.63
C ASP A 236 -15.90 1.73 11.05
N ARG A 237 -16.13 3.01 11.25
CA ARG A 237 -15.98 3.67 12.54
C ARG A 237 -17.34 3.93 13.17
N ASN A 238 -17.48 3.51 14.42
CA ASN A 238 -18.62 3.88 15.24
C ASN A 238 -18.36 5.26 15.87
N PHE A 239 -19.01 6.31 15.32
CA PHE A 239 -18.93 7.67 15.83
C PHE A 239 -20.03 8.02 16.84
N GLU A 240 -20.98 7.11 17.10
CA GLU A 240 -22.09 7.33 18.04
C GLU A 240 -21.69 7.03 19.48
N ASP A 241 -20.89 5.95 19.70
CA ASP A 241 -20.47 5.54 21.02
C ASP A 241 -19.08 6.12 21.34
N PHE A 242 -19.01 6.92 22.39
CA PHE A 242 -17.72 7.36 22.92
C PHE A 242 -16.98 6.21 23.61
N ARG A 243 -15.80 5.88 23.13
CA ARG A 243 -14.86 4.91 23.72
C ARG A 243 -13.48 5.53 23.85
N PHE A 244 -12.95 5.54 25.05
CA PHE A 244 -11.62 6.09 25.33
C PHE A 244 -10.76 5.01 26.02
N PRO A 245 -9.95 4.25 25.27
CA PRO A 245 -9.04 3.26 25.86
C PRO A 245 -7.90 3.96 26.58
N VAL A 246 -7.95 4.02 27.89
CA VAL A 246 -6.90 4.63 28.69
C VAL A 246 -5.62 3.81 28.59
N GLN A 247 -4.58 4.41 27.99
CA GLN A 247 -3.27 3.78 27.83
C GLN A 247 -2.26 4.25 28.89
N TYR A 248 -2.41 5.47 29.38
CA TYR A 248 -1.53 6.05 30.39
C TYR A 248 -2.29 7.01 31.29
N VAL A 249 -1.93 6.99 32.59
CA VAL A 249 -2.45 7.95 33.56
C VAL A 249 -1.33 8.91 33.96
N SER A 250 -1.43 10.15 33.50
CA SER A 250 -0.50 11.22 33.87
C SER A 250 -0.85 11.76 35.25
N ARG A 251 0.10 11.69 36.17
CA ARG A 251 -0.04 12.24 37.52
C ARG A 251 1.26 12.96 37.95
N PRO A 252 1.54 14.13 37.38
CA PRO A 252 2.77 14.87 37.65
C PRO A 252 2.84 15.40 39.08
N ASN A 253 1.69 15.59 39.75
CA ASN A 253 1.57 16.02 41.15
C ASN A 253 0.32 15.43 41.80
N LEU A 254 0.05 15.75 43.06
CA LEU A 254 -1.09 15.19 43.81
C LEU A 254 -2.44 15.77 43.39
N ASP A 255 -2.45 16.96 42.80
CA ASP A 255 -3.67 17.71 42.46
C ASP A 255 -4.15 17.47 41.02
N PHE A 256 -3.33 16.81 40.21
CA PHE A 256 -3.67 16.53 38.80
C PHE A 256 -3.67 15.03 38.49
N ARG A 257 -4.71 14.59 37.80
CA ARG A 257 -4.79 13.27 37.17
C ARG A 257 -5.38 13.39 35.77
N GLY A 258 -4.55 13.16 34.75
CA GLY A 258 -4.97 13.11 33.35
C GLY A 258 -4.99 11.68 32.83
N PHE A 259 -5.96 11.35 31.96
CA PHE A 259 -6.02 10.09 31.25
C PHE A 259 -5.60 10.33 29.81
N CYS A 260 -4.66 9.53 29.28
CA CYS A 260 -4.18 9.59 27.92
C CYS A 260 -4.55 8.27 27.21
N GLY A 261 -5.08 8.37 25.98
CA GLY A 261 -5.49 7.23 25.17
C GLY A 261 -5.62 7.56 23.71
#